data_eb89bcd1f23d7cef375ca3dba0518d96
#
_entry.id   eb89bcd1f23d7cef375ca3dba0518d96
#
_cell.length_a   1.000
_cell.length_b   1.000
_cell.length_c   1.000
_cell.angle_alpha   90.00
_cell.angle_beta   90.00
_cell.angle_gamma   90.00
#
_symmetry.space_group_name_H-M   'P 1'
#
loop_
_entity.id
_entity.type
_entity.pdbx_description
1 polymer ?
#
loop_
_entity_poly.entity_id
_entity_poly.type
_entity_poly.pdbx_seq_one_letter_code
_entity_poly.pdbx_strand_id
1 'polypeptide(L)'
;HGTAEQVMQAYPDSLGVYLVGSCITSKNYQDVDVRCILRDDDFEREFPKAEGKETRPRFMLVCLAMSSWFRHVTGLPVDFQFQKQSVANAKHKGERQGLGYYAWTGDAT
;
A
#
# COMPACT_ATOMS: atom_id res chain seq x y z
N HIS A 1 -7.02 9.69 -8.60
CA HIS A 1 -7.25 8.33 -9.08
C HIS A 1 -8.46 7.69 -8.41
N GLY A 2 -9.48 7.34 -9.21
CA GLY A 2 -10.67 6.72 -8.67
C GLY A 2 -10.40 5.40 -7.97
N THR A 3 -9.44 4.63 -8.47
CA THR A 3 -9.10 3.34 -7.89
C THR A 3 -8.49 3.50 -6.50
N ALA A 4 -7.55 4.42 -6.36
CA ALA A 4 -6.93 4.69 -5.08
C ALA A 4 -7.96 5.24 -4.09
N GLU A 5 -8.88 6.07 -4.56
CA GLU A 5 -9.91 6.63 -3.72
C GLU A 5 -10.84 5.57 -3.16
N GLN A 6 -11.15 4.54 -3.95
CA GLN A 6 -11.97 3.45 -3.46
C GLN A 6 -11.29 2.72 -2.31
N VAL A 7 -9.99 2.51 -2.42
CA VAL A 7 -9.23 1.90 -1.33
C VAL A 7 -9.27 2.77 -0.09
N MET A 8 -9.09 4.08 -0.26
CA MET A 8 -9.10 5.00 0.87
C MET A 8 -10.46 5.08 1.54
N GLN A 9 -11.54 4.94 0.77
CA GLN A 9 -12.88 4.92 1.34
C GLN A 9 -13.11 3.66 2.17
N ALA A 10 -12.55 2.53 1.74
CA ALA A 10 -12.65 1.28 2.49
C ALA A 10 -11.76 1.29 3.73
N TYR A 11 -10.71 2.06 3.72
CA TYR A 11 -9.75 2.16 4.83
C TYR A 11 -9.57 3.63 5.21
N PRO A 12 -10.60 4.25 5.78
CA PRO A 12 -10.58 5.70 6.03
C PRO A 12 -9.54 6.12 7.06
N ASP A 13 -9.07 5.19 7.89
CA ASP A 13 -8.02 5.49 8.85
C ASP A 13 -6.63 5.28 8.30
N SER A 14 -6.52 4.92 7.03
CA SER A 14 -5.20 4.76 6.41
C SER A 14 -4.50 6.10 6.25
N LEU A 15 -3.19 6.04 6.09
CA LEU A 15 -2.37 7.22 5.87
C LEU A 15 -2.21 7.53 4.39
N GLY A 16 -2.96 6.84 3.54
CA GLY A 16 -2.99 7.12 2.12
C GLY A 16 -2.47 5.98 1.27
N VAL A 17 -2.62 6.15 -0.04
CA VAL A 17 -2.18 5.18 -1.04
C VAL A 17 -1.08 5.85 -1.85
N TYR A 18 0.04 5.15 -2.02
CA TYR A 18 1.24 5.72 -2.61
C TYR A 18 1.84 4.82 -3.67
N LEU A 19 2.37 5.46 -4.69
CA LEU A 19 3.23 4.81 -5.67
C LEU A 19 4.66 4.89 -5.13
N VAL A 20 5.34 3.77 -5.05
CA VAL A 20 6.66 3.70 -4.42
C VAL A 20 7.62 2.92 -5.30
N GLY A 21 8.88 2.93 -4.91
CA GLY A 21 9.89 2.13 -5.55
C GLY A 21 10.41 2.73 -6.84
N SER A 22 11.06 1.90 -7.63
CA SER A 22 11.76 2.35 -8.82
C SER A 22 10.83 2.89 -9.90
N CYS A 23 9.54 2.57 -9.85
CA CYS A 23 8.60 3.06 -10.85
C CYS A 23 8.41 4.58 -10.77
N ILE A 24 8.83 5.22 -9.68
CA ILE A 24 8.77 6.68 -9.57
C ILE A 24 9.81 7.33 -10.46
N THR A 25 10.98 6.71 -10.57
CA THR A 25 12.12 7.29 -11.28
C THR A 25 12.42 6.59 -12.58
N SER A 26 11.78 5.46 -12.86
CA SER A 26 12.03 4.65 -14.04
C SER A 26 10.80 4.62 -14.93
N LYS A 27 11.02 4.58 -16.23
CA LYS A 27 9.95 4.42 -17.20
C LYS A 27 9.67 2.95 -17.50
N ASN A 28 10.39 2.06 -16.86
CA ASN A 28 10.18 0.64 -17.03
C ASN A 28 9.15 0.16 -16.03
N TYR A 29 7.93 -0.09 -16.49
CA TYR A 29 6.82 -0.45 -15.63
C TYR A 29 6.64 -1.96 -15.54
N GLN A 30 7.72 -2.68 -15.28
CA GLN A 30 7.60 -4.12 -15.06
C GLN A 30 6.77 -4.41 -13.81
N ASP A 31 6.96 -3.59 -12.79
CA ASP A 31 6.16 -3.70 -11.57
C ASP A 31 5.79 -2.30 -11.11
N VAL A 32 4.51 -2.07 -10.95
CA VAL A 32 4.01 -0.81 -10.40
C VAL A 32 3.69 -1.07 -8.94
N ASP A 33 4.54 -0.58 -8.06
CA ASP A 33 4.40 -0.84 -6.63
C ASP A 33 3.47 0.18 -5.99
N VAL A 34 2.31 -0.29 -5.56
CA VAL A 34 1.31 0.55 -4.91
C VAL A 34 1.18 0.10 -3.45
N ARG A 35 1.25 1.04 -2.53
CA ARG A 35 1.21 0.74 -1.10
C ARG A 35 0.15 1.57 -0.42
N CYS A 36 -0.69 0.92 0.36
CA CYS A 36 -1.63 1.59 1.26
C CYS A 36 -1.04 1.51 2.66
N ILE A 37 -0.79 2.67 3.27
CA ILE A 37 -0.05 2.72 4.51
C ILE A 37 -1.02 2.82 5.68
N LEU A 38 -0.86 1.92 6.65
CA LEU A 38 -1.66 1.91 7.87
C LEU A 38 -0.77 2.20 9.05
N ARG A 39 -1.36 2.80 10.09
CA ARG A 39 -0.67 2.90 11.37
C ARG A 39 -0.35 1.49 11.86
N ASP A 40 0.74 1.36 12.61
CA ASP A 40 1.22 0.04 12.99
C ASP A 40 0.17 -0.77 13.75
N ASP A 41 -0.53 -0.15 14.68
CA ASP A 41 -1.56 -0.88 15.44
C ASP A 41 -2.78 -1.24 14.59
N ASP A 42 -3.15 -0.40 13.64
CA ASP A 42 -4.22 -0.71 12.70
C ASP A 42 -3.83 -1.87 11.80
N PHE A 43 -2.59 -1.90 11.36
CA PHE A 43 -2.09 -3.01 10.54
C PHE A 43 -2.14 -4.33 11.31
N GLU A 44 -1.71 -4.33 12.58
CA GLU A 44 -1.72 -5.54 13.39
C GLU A 44 -3.15 -6.02 13.64
N ARG A 45 -4.08 -5.08 13.83
CA ARG A 45 -5.47 -5.44 14.07
C ARG A 45 -6.10 -6.03 12.81
N GLU A 46 -5.80 -5.44 11.65
CA GLU A 46 -6.40 -5.85 10.39
C GLU A 46 -5.80 -7.15 9.87
N PHE A 47 -4.51 -7.34 10.07
CA PHE A 47 -3.77 -8.46 9.51
C PHE A 47 -2.95 -9.18 10.57
N PRO A 48 -3.64 -9.86 11.52
CA PRO A 48 -2.91 -10.53 12.60
C PRO A 48 -2.11 -11.72 12.07
N LYS A 49 -1.05 -12.03 12.78
CA LYS A 49 -0.26 -13.21 12.48
C LYS A 49 -1.05 -14.46 12.84
N ALA A 50 -0.84 -15.54 12.10
CA ALA A 50 -1.37 -16.83 12.46
C ALA A 50 -0.76 -17.26 13.79
N GLU A 51 -1.56 -17.97 14.59
CA GLU A 51 -1.15 -18.34 15.95
C GLU A 51 0.14 -19.16 15.90
N GLY A 52 1.15 -18.72 16.63
CA GLY A 52 2.42 -19.40 16.70
C GLY A 52 3.28 -19.29 15.46
N LYS A 53 2.94 -18.39 14.54
CA LYS A 53 3.68 -18.25 13.28
C LYS A 53 3.94 -16.79 12.96
N GLU A 54 4.86 -16.55 12.03
CA GLU A 54 5.15 -15.21 11.55
C GLU A 54 4.31 -14.83 10.33
N THR A 55 3.57 -15.77 9.77
CA THR A 55 2.77 -15.50 8.57
C THR A 55 1.48 -14.78 8.92
N ARG A 56 1.00 -14.00 7.96
CA ARG A 56 -0.25 -13.25 8.08
C ARG A 56 -1.17 -13.65 6.90
N PRO A 57 -1.96 -14.73 7.07
CA PRO A 57 -2.74 -15.26 5.93
C PRO A 57 -3.71 -14.26 5.32
N ARG A 58 -4.39 -13.47 6.15
CA ARG A 58 -5.32 -12.48 5.62
C ARG A 58 -4.58 -11.41 4.82
N PHE A 59 -3.43 -10.99 5.30
CA PHE A 59 -2.60 -10.00 4.60
C PHE A 59 -2.26 -10.49 3.20
N MET A 60 -1.78 -11.72 3.11
CA MET A 60 -1.38 -12.27 1.83
C MET A 60 -2.56 -12.38 0.87
N LEU A 61 -3.69 -12.88 1.37
CA LEU A 61 -4.88 -13.03 0.53
C LEU A 61 -5.38 -11.68 0.02
N VAL A 62 -5.49 -10.71 0.92
CA VAL A 62 -6.02 -9.40 0.56
C VAL A 62 -5.07 -8.69 -0.41
N CYS A 63 -3.77 -8.76 -0.18
CA CYS A 63 -2.82 -8.13 -1.08
C CYS A 63 -2.86 -8.75 -2.48
N LEU A 64 -2.99 -10.06 -2.57
CA LEU A 64 -3.13 -10.74 -3.87
C LEU A 64 -4.41 -10.33 -4.57
N ALA A 65 -5.52 -10.30 -3.83
CA ALA A 65 -6.81 -9.91 -4.40
C ALA A 65 -6.79 -8.47 -4.87
N MET A 66 -6.20 -7.58 -4.07
CA MET A 66 -6.12 -6.17 -4.43
C MET A 66 -5.22 -5.96 -5.64
N SER A 67 -4.12 -6.69 -5.72
CA SER A 67 -3.24 -6.60 -6.88
C SER A 67 -3.98 -7.01 -8.14
N SER A 68 -4.74 -8.10 -8.08
CA SER A 68 -5.52 -8.58 -9.20
C SER A 68 -6.56 -7.54 -9.64
N TRP A 69 -7.24 -6.92 -8.67
CA TRP A 69 -8.23 -5.90 -8.95
C TRP A 69 -7.61 -4.68 -9.62
N PHE A 70 -6.49 -4.21 -9.07
CA PHE A 70 -5.77 -3.08 -9.67
C PHE A 70 -5.33 -3.38 -11.09
N ARG A 71 -4.80 -4.58 -11.33
CA ARG A 71 -4.38 -4.98 -12.68
C ARG A 71 -5.55 -4.97 -13.64
N HIS A 72 -6.70 -5.47 -13.17
CA HIS A 72 -7.89 -5.52 -14.00
C HIS A 72 -8.38 -4.13 -14.39
N VAL A 73 -8.46 -3.22 -13.43
CA VAL A 73 -9.05 -1.91 -13.70
C VAL A 73 -8.07 -0.94 -14.34
N THR A 74 -6.77 -1.12 -14.17
CA THR A 74 -5.77 -0.20 -14.71
C THR A 74 -5.06 -0.73 -15.95
N GLY A 75 -5.05 -2.03 -16.13
CA GLY A 75 -4.27 -2.64 -17.21
C GLY A 75 -2.77 -2.62 -16.96
N LEU A 76 -2.34 -2.29 -15.75
CA LEU A 76 -0.92 -2.18 -15.40
C LEU A 76 -0.51 -3.34 -14.50
N PRO A 77 0.79 -3.72 -14.52
CA PRO A 77 1.30 -4.80 -13.67
C PRO A 77 1.48 -4.34 -12.23
N VAL A 78 0.37 -4.11 -11.53
CA VAL A 78 0.38 -3.56 -10.19
C VAL A 78 0.69 -4.64 -9.16
N ASP A 79 1.60 -4.32 -8.25
CA ASP A 79 1.85 -5.08 -7.03
C ASP A 79 1.37 -4.22 -5.87
N PHE A 80 0.22 -4.57 -5.32
CA PHE A 80 -0.39 -3.83 -4.22
C PHE A 80 -0.09 -4.52 -2.90
N GLN A 81 0.29 -3.73 -1.89
CA GLN A 81 0.42 -4.24 -0.54
C GLN A 81 0.00 -3.17 0.46
N PHE A 82 -0.57 -3.64 1.58
CA PHE A 82 -0.67 -2.81 2.76
C PHE A 82 0.68 -2.80 3.46
N GLN A 83 0.99 -1.71 4.14
CA GLN A 83 2.30 -1.57 4.76
C GLN A 83 2.16 -0.83 6.09
N LYS A 84 2.93 -1.24 7.08
CA LYS A 84 3.01 -0.51 8.34
C LYS A 84 3.71 0.82 8.13
N GLN A 85 3.25 1.84 8.82
CA GLN A 85 3.85 3.16 8.75
C GLN A 85 5.34 3.13 9.08
N SER A 86 5.72 2.41 10.13
CA SER A 86 7.12 2.33 10.53
C SER A 86 7.99 1.70 9.44
N VAL A 87 7.48 0.65 8.79
CA VAL A 87 8.21 -0.02 7.72
C VAL A 87 8.29 0.87 6.48
N ALA A 88 7.18 1.54 6.15
CA ALA A 88 7.14 2.42 4.99
C ALA A 88 8.12 3.57 5.14
N ASN A 89 8.18 4.18 6.33
CA ASN A 89 9.09 5.29 6.58
C ASN A 89 10.54 4.85 6.45
N ALA A 90 10.85 3.63 6.85
CA ALA A 90 12.21 3.13 6.76
C ALA A 90 12.62 2.81 5.33
N LYS A 91 11.67 2.26 4.53
CA LYS A 91 12.02 1.75 3.20
C LYS A 91 11.88 2.78 2.08
N HIS A 92 10.89 3.65 2.17
CA HIS A 92 10.51 4.51 1.04
C HIS A 92 10.61 5.98 1.37
N LYS A 93 11.46 6.31 2.29
CA LYS A 93 11.66 7.68 2.71
C LYS A 93 12.13 8.52 1.52
N GLY A 94 11.31 9.45 1.10
CA GLY A 94 11.65 10.33 0.01
C GLY A 94 11.30 9.82 -1.37
N GLU A 95 10.79 8.59 -1.49
CA GLU A 95 10.44 8.02 -2.79
C GLU A 95 8.98 7.61 -2.85
N ARG A 96 8.12 8.47 -2.34
CA ARG A 96 6.69 8.20 -2.35
C ARG A 96 5.94 9.26 -3.12
N GLN A 97 4.94 8.81 -3.87
CA GLN A 97 4.06 9.69 -4.60
C GLN A 97 2.63 9.36 -4.22
N GLY A 98 1.95 10.31 -3.63
CA GLY A 98 0.57 10.12 -3.22
C GLY A 98 -0.36 9.93 -4.40
N LEU A 99 -1.28 9.00 -4.29
CA LEU A 99 -2.26 8.70 -5.32
C LEU A 99 -3.67 9.06 -4.91
N GLY A 100 -3.85 9.54 -3.68
CA GLY A 100 -5.17 9.87 -3.18
C GLY A 100 -5.18 11.23 -2.51
N TYR A 101 -6.25 11.49 -1.77
CA TYR A 101 -6.46 12.78 -1.13
C TYR A 101 -5.55 13.05 0.04
N TYR A 102 -5.17 11.98 0.75
CA TYR A 102 -4.46 12.18 1.99
C TYR A 102 -3.08 12.69 1.72
N ALA A 103 -2.78 13.86 2.24
CA ALA A 103 -1.42 14.31 2.27
C ALA A 103 -0.66 13.42 3.24
N TRP A 104 0.56 13.10 2.90
CA TRP A 104 1.40 12.32 3.79
C TRP A 104 1.97 13.23 4.87
N THR A 105 1.19 13.47 5.91
CA THR A 105 1.61 14.43 6.93
C THR A 105 2.60 13.84 7.91
N GLY A 106 2.47 12.54 8.21
CA GLY A 106 3.40 11.90 9.12
C GLY A 106 4.80 11.82 8.57
N ASP A 107 4.92 12.03 7.29
CA ASP A 107 6.18 11.98 6.62
C ASP A 107 6.67 13.34 6.20
N ALA A 108 5.87 14.33 6.42
CA ALA A 108 6.28 15.70 6.15
C ALA A 108 7.50 16.04 6.99
N THR A 109 7.97 15.07 7.58
CA THR A 109 9.15 15.14 8.40
C THR A 109 10.27 14.40 7.74
#